data_7e5b7b219a1a859ce17ed824ef248097
#
_entry.id   7e5b7b219a1a859ce17ed824ef248097
#
_cell.length_a   1.000
_cell.length_b   1.000
_cell.length_c   1.000
_cell.angle_alpha   90.00
_cell.angle_beta   90.00
_cell.angle_gamma   90.00
#
_symmetry.space_group_name_H-M   'P 1'
#
loop_
_entity.id
_entity.type
_entity.pdbx_description
1 polymer ?
#
loop_
_entity_poly.entity_id
_entity_poly.type
_entity_poly.pdbx_seq_one_letter_code
_entity_poly.pdbx_strand_id
1 'polypeptide(L)'
;MADRLEVLAAIEDGSTCVINALSKDQHLGTGGANYGRPGRISNTVNVPAGDLIDPETHVYRSPDQLADRFANAGADKESRVIAYCGGGIAASNDAFILTLLGYENVAVYDASMSEWAGDPSLPMQFG
;
A
#
# COMPACT_ATOMS: atom_id res chain seq x y z
N MET A 1 -2.68 9.90 10.19
CA MET A 1 -1.44 9.26 9.73
C MET A 1 -1.09 8.08 10.64
N ALA A 2 -0.62 6.99 10.08
CA ALA A 2 -0.20 5.82 10.86
C ALA A 2 1.31 5.85 11.10
N ASP A 3 1.76 5.30 12.22
CA ASP A 3 3.18 5.11 12.52
C ASP A 3 3.58 3.63 12.42
N ARG A 4 4.88 3.34 12.59
CA ARG A 4 5.39 1.96 12.46
C ARG A 4 4.78 0.99 13.48
N LEU A 5 4.45 1.45 14.67
CA LEU A 5 3.86 0.61 15.71
C LEU A 5 2.42 0.23 15.36
N GLU A 6 1.66 1.17 14.79
CA GLU A 6 0.31 0.90 14.29
C GLU A 6 0.34 -0.11 13.13
N VAL A 7 1.30 0.03 12.21
CA VAL A 7 1.45 -0.91 11.08
C VAL A 7 1.84 -2.29 11.59
N LEU A 8 2.78 -2.37 12.54
CA LEU A 8 3.20 -3.65 13.11
C LEU A 8 2.02 -4.36 13.78
N ALA A 9 1.21 -3.65 14.56
CA ALA A 9 0.01 -4.21 15.16
C ALA A 9 -1.01 -4.65 14.10
N ALA A 10 -1.19 -3.86 13.04
CA ALA A 10 -2.14 -4.14 11.97
C ALA A 10 -1.81 -5.44 11.22
N ILE A 11 -0.54 -5.67 10.88
CA ILE A 11 -0.14 -6.88 10.15
C ILE A 11 -0.23 -8.14 11.02
N GLU A 12 -0.15 -8.01 12.33
CA GLU A 12 -0.31 -9.12 13.27
C GLU A 12 -1.78 -9.43 13.54
N ASP A 13 -2.60 -8.39 13.64
CA ASP A 13 -4.03 -8.48 13.95
C ASP A 13 -4.86 -9.06 12.79
N GLY A 14 -4.55 -8.66 11.55
CA GLY A 14 -5.25 -9.14 10.37
C GLY A 14 -6.60 -8.48 10.09
N SER A 15 -7.08 -7.58 10.95
CA SER A 15 -8.35 -6.86 10.75
C SER A 15 -8.19 -5.62 9.88
N THR A 16 -6.97 -5.14 9.71
CA THR A 16 -6.64 -3.97 8.89
C THR A 16 -5.99 -4.42 7.59
N CYS A 17 -6.45 -3.89 6.48
CA CYS A 17 -5.81 -4.13 5.19
C CYS A 17 -4.65 -3.14 5.02
N VAL A 18 -3.42 -3.65 4.90
CA VAL A 18 -2.24 -2.82 4.67
C VAL A 18 -1.82 -2.96 3.21
N ILE A 19 -1.82 -1.84 2.48
CA ILE A 19 -1.63 -1.81 1.03
C ILE A 19 -0.28 -1.18 0.69
N ASN A 20 0.53 -1.89 -0.10
CA ASN A 20 1.74 -1.38 -0.71
C ASN A 20 1.40 -0.72 -2.05
N ALA A 21 1.71 0.57 -2.18
CA ALA A 21 1.46 1.35 -3.40
C ALA A 21 2.65 1.36 -4.36
N LEU A 22 3.74 0.69 -4.03
CA LEU A 22 4.89 0.51 -4.92
C LEU A 22 4.56 -0.48 -6.06
N SER A 23 5.45 -0.59 -7.05
CA SER A 23 5.27 -1.51 -8.15
C SER A 23 5.20 -2.96 -7.68
N LYS A 24 4.63 -3.83 -8.52
CA LYS A 24 4.56 -5.26 -8.24
C LYS A 24 5.96 -5.87 -8.05
N ASP A 25 6.93 -5.48 -8.87
CA ASP A 25 8.30 -5.98 -8.75
C ASP A 25 8.94 -5.57 -7.44
N GLN A 26 8.73 -4.35 -6.99
CA GLN A 26 9.21 -3.89 -5.69
C GLN A 26 8.52 -4.64 -4.54
N HIS A 27 7.23 -4.90 -4.66
CA HIS A 27 6.45 -5.67 -3.67
C HIS A 27 6.96 -7.10 -3.53
N LEU A 28 7.31 -7.74 -4.64
CA LEU A 28 7.84 -9.10 -4.65
C LEU A 28 9.34 -9.17 -4.33
N GLY A 29 10.03 -8.04 -4.38
CA GLY A 29 11.48 -7.98 -4.18
C GLY A 29 12.30 -8.41 -5.40
N THR A 30 11.68 -8.41 -6.59
CA THR A 30 12.31 -8.92 -7.83
C THR A 30 12.84 -7.82 -8.74
N GLY A 31 12.59 -6.54 -8.43
CA GLY A 31 13.06 -5.43 -9.26
C GLY A 31 12.74 -4.07 -8.66
N GLY A 32 13.21 -3.03 -9.34
CA GLY A 32 13.04 -1.65 -8.88
C GLY A 32 13.98 -1.30 -7.73
N ALA A 33 13.85 -0.08 -7.23
CA ALA A 33 14.63 0.39 -6.09
C ALA A 33 14.17 -0.29 -4.80
N ASN A 34 15.11 -0.55 -3.89
CA ASN A 34 14.78 -0.97 -2.54
C ASN A 34 15.24 0.10 -1.54
N TYR A 35 14.76 0.00 -0.31
CA TYR A 35 14.97 1.02 0.73
C TYR A 35 15.81 0.48 1.90
N GLY A 36 16.61 -0.54 1.63
CA GLY A 36 17.46 -1.21 2.61
C GLY A 36 17.37 -2.73 2.49
N ARG A 37 16.14 -3.25 2.42
CA ARG A 37 15.87 -4.67 2.18
C ARG A 37 14.86 -4.79 1.04
N PRO A 38 15.02 -5.75 0.11
CA PRO A 38 14.04 -5.96 -0.96
C PRO A 38 12.75 -6.57 -0.41
N GLY A 39 11.64 -6.38 -1.16
CA GLY A 39 10.36 -6.96 -0.82
C GLY A 39 9.40 -5.99 -0.18
N ARG A 40 8.51 -6.51 0.65
CA ARG A 40 7.40 -5.78 1.26
C ARG A 40 7.36 -5.97 2.77
N ILE A 41 6.60 -5.09 3.44
CA ILE A 41 6.18 -5.33 4.82
C ILE A 41 5.37 -6.64 4.84
N SER A 42 5.64 -7.51 5.81
CA SER A 42 4.98 -8.81 5.92
C SER A 42 3.46 -8.67 6.01
N ASN A 43 2.73 -9.61 5.39
CA ASN A 43 1.27 -9.69 5.41
C ASN A 43 0.55 -8.48 4.80
N THR A 44 1.14 -7.88 3.76
CA THR A 44 0.53 -6.78 3.03
C THR A 44 0.14 -7.21 1.62
N VAL A 45 -0.78 -6.44 1.01
CA VAL A 45 -1.21 -6.62 -0.37
C VAL A 45 -0.69 -5.48 -1.24
N ASN A 46 -0.80 -5.63 -2.54
CA ASN A 46 -0.23 -4.66 -3.48
C ASN A 46 -1.30 -4.06 -4.39
N VAL A 47 -1.42 -2.74 -4.35
CA VAL A 47 -2.16 -1.96 -5.34
C VAL A 47 -1.23 -0.83 -5.79
N PRO A 48 -0.41 -1.06 -6.83
CA PRO A 48 0.51 -0.03 -7.30
C PRO A 48 -0.21 1.24 -7.70
N ALA A 49 0.29 2.39 -7.27
CA ALA A 49 -0.30 3.67 -7.64
C ALA A 49 -0.38 3.85 -9.16
N GLY A 50 0.60 3.31 -9.91
CA GLY A 50 0.60 3.34 -11.37
C GLY A 50 -0.55 2.57 -12.01
N ASP A 51 -1.09 1.54 -11.35
CA ASP A 51 -2.20 0.75 -11.88
C ASP A 51 -3.53 1.51 -11.84
N LEU A 52 -3.60 2.60 -11.10
CA LEU A 52 -4.81 3.41 -10.97
C LEU A 52 -5.00 4.36 -12.15
N ILE A 53 -3.99 4.50 -12.98
CA ILE A 53 -3.96 5.39 -14.13
C ILE A 53 -3.94 4.55 -15.41
N ASP A 54 -4.79 4.92 -16.38
CA ASP A 54 -4.80 4.28 -17.70
C ASP A 54 -3.53 4.68 -18.46
N PRO A 55 -2.70 3.72 -18.92
CA PRO A 55 -1.45 4.03 -19.59
C PRO A 55 -1.62 4.71 -20.96
N GLU A 56 -2.79 4.56 -21.59
CA GLU A 56 -3.06 5.16 -22.90
C GLU A 56 -3.52 6.61 -22.78
N THR A 57 -4.37 6.91 -21.80
CA THR A 57 -4.97 8.24 -21.64
C THR A 57 -4.27 9.08 -20.59
N HIS A 58 -3.45 8.48 -19.72
CA HIS A 58 -2.77 9.12 -18.59
C HIS A 58 -3.74 9.77 -17.59
N VAL A 59 -4.97 9.29 -17.53
CA VAL A 59 -5.96 9.71 -16.52
C VAL A 59 -6.34 8.53 -15.65
N TYR A 60 -6.96 8.81 -14.51
CA TYR A 60 -7.42 7.74 -13.62
C TYR A 60 -8.44 6.84 -14.33
N ARG A 61 -8.40 5.56 -13.98
CA ARG A 61 -9.41 4.60 -14.43
C ARG A 61 -10.78 5.01 -13.89
N SER A 62 -11.85 4.42 -14.45
CA SER A 62 -13.22 4.70 -13.99
C SER A 62 -13.39 4.35 -12.51
N PRO A 63 -14.35 4.97 -11.79
CA PRO A 63 -14.62 4.62 -10.40
C PRO A 63 -14.89 3.12 -10.19
N ASP A 64 -15.61 2.47 -11.10
CA ASP A 64 -15.90 1.04 -11.01
C ASP A 64 -14.63 0.18 -11.12
N GLN A 65 -13.73 0.53 -12.04
CA GLN A 65 -12.45 -0.15 -12.20
C GLN A 65 -11.54 0.04 -10.99
N LEU A 66 -11.51 1.25 -10.44
CA LEU A 66 -10.75 1.56 -9.23
C LEU A 66 -11.29 0.79 -8.03
N ALA A 67 -12.61 0.76 -7.85
CA ALA A 67 -13.25 0.03 -6.76
C ALA A 67 -12.94 -1.47 -6.83
N ASP A 68 -13.02 -2.06 -8.03
CA ASP A 68 -12.70 -3.46 -8.25
C ASP A 68 -11.24 -3.77 -7.94
N ARG A 69 -10.34 -2.87 -8.29
CA ARG A 69 -8.90 -3.06 -8.05
C ARG A 69 -8.59 -3.18 -6.56
N PHE A 70 -9.18 -2.32 -5.74
CA PHE A 70 -8.99 -2.38 -4.29
C PHE A 70 -9.75 -3.56 -3.65
N ALA A 71 -10.96 -3.82 -4.08
CA ALA A 71 -11.74 -4.96 -3.58
C ALA A 71 -11.05 -6.29 -3.87
N ASN A 72 -10.50 -6.46 -5.07
CA ASN A 72 -9.78 -7.67 -5.45
C ASN A 72 -8.48 -7.87 -4.66
N ALA A 73 -7.91 -6.79 -4.16
CA ALA A 73 -6.74 -6.85 -3.26
C ALA A 73 -7.12 -7.19 -1.82
N GLY A 74 -8.40 -7.17 -1.49
CA GLY A 74 -8.89 -7.50 -0.15
C GLY A 74 -9.28 -6.30 0.71
N ALA A 75 -9.31 -5.10 0.15
CA ALA A 75 -9.72 -3.90 0.88
C ALA A 75 -11.24 -3.85 1.03
N ASP A 76 -11.71 -3.64 2.26
CA ASP A 76 -13.12 -3.57 2.61
C ASP A 76 -13.42 -2.16 3.11
N LYS A 77 -14.50 -1.54 2.60
CA LYS A 77 -14.91 -0.19 2.99
C LYS A 77 -15.25 -0.06 4.47
N GLU A 78 -15.66 -1.12 5.11
CA GLU A 78 -16.02 -1.14 6.53
C GLU A 78 -14.82 -1.36 7.45
N SER A 79 -13.68 -1.78 6.89
CA SER A 79 -12.46 -2.04 7.64
C SER A 79 -11.48 -0.87 7.51
N ARG A 80 -10.50 -0.86 8.41
CA ARG A 80 -9.41 0.10 8.33
C ARG A 80 -8.45 -0.30 7.21
N VAL A 81 -7.96 0.69 6.46
CA VAL A 81 -6.96 0.51 5.41
C VAL A 81 -5.77 1.44 5.68
N ILE A 82 -4.58 0.89 5.64
CA ILE A 82 -3.34 1.67 5.75
C ILE A 82 -2.56 1.49 4.45
N ALA A 83 -2.20 2.59 3.79
CA ALA A 83 -1.38 2.57 2.58
C ALA A 83 0.06 2.99 2.89
N TYR A 84 1.04 2.33 2.25
CA TYR A 84 2.44 2.71 2.34
C TYR A 84 3.13 2.57 0.98
N CYS A 85 4.30 3.18 0.85
CA CYS A 85 5.16 3.07 -0.34
C CYS A 85 6.63 3.20 0.05
N GLY A 86 7.44 3.92 -0.73
CA GLY A 86 8.83 4.21 -0.38
C GLY A 86 8.96 5.38 0.59
N GLY A 87 8.38 6.52 0.24
CA GLY A 87 8.45 7.76 1.02
C GLY A 87 7.12 8.47 1.23
N GLY A 88 6.00 7.81 0.98
CA GLY A 88 4.66 8.34 1.26
C GLY A 88 3.92 8.95 0.08
N ILE A 89 4.58 9.27 -1.02
CA ILE A 89 3.95 9.96 -2.17
C ILE A 89 2.94 9.06 -2.88
N ALA A 90 3.35 7.86 -3.28
CA ALA A 90 2.47 6.91 -3.96
C ALA A 90 1.35 6.42 -3.03
N ALA A 91 1.66 6.22 -1.75
CA ALA A 91 0.69 5.83 -0.75
C ALA A 91 -0.39 6.89 -0.55
N SER A 92 -0.02 8.17 -0.60
CA SER A 92 -0.98 9.27 -0.53
C SER A 92 -1.97 9.25 -1.71
N ASN A 93 -1.50 8.87 -2.90
CA ASN A 93 -2.35 8.71 -4.07
C ASN A 93 -3.37 7.57 -3.88
N ASP A 94 -2.92 6.41 -3.41
CA ASP A 94 -3.82 5.29 -3.10
C ASP A 94 -4.87 5.70 -2.05
N ALA A 95 -4.44 6.37 -0.98
CA ALA A 95 -5.32 6.82 0.09
C ALA A 95 -6.34 7.84 -0.40
N PHE A 96 -5.95 8.75 -1.28
CA PHE A 96 -6.86 9.72 -1.88
C PHE A 96 -7.95 9.03 -2.69
N ILE A 97 -7.59 8.07 -3.53
CA ILE A 97 -8.55 7.32 -4.35
C ILE A 97 -9.48 6.50 -3.46
N LEU A 98 -8.97 5.82 -2.43
CA LEU A 98 -9.79 5.08 -1.48
C LEU A 98 -10.84 6.00 -0.81
N THR A 99 -10.43 7.19 -0.41
CA THR A 99 -11.34 8.17 0.19
C THR A 99 -12.44 8.60 -0.79
N LEU A 100 -12.08 8.83 -2.06
CA LEU A 100 -13.05 9.16 -3.11
C LEU A 100 -14.04 8.02 -3.37
N LEU A 101 -13.61 6.78 -3.18
CA LEU A 101 -14.46 5.59 -3.35
C LEU A 101 -15.38 5.32 -2.16
N GLY A 102 -15.27 6.10 -1.09
CA GLY A 102 -16.14 5.97 0.08
C GLY A 102 -15.55 5.18 1.25
N TYR A 103 -14.27 4.87 1.23
CA TYR A 103 -13.58 4.30 2.38
C TYR A 103 -13.42 5.38 3.44
N GLU A 104 -13.92 5.15 4.64
CA GLU A 104 -13.94 6.17 5.70
C GLU A 104 -12.73 6.08 6.65
N ASN A 105 -12.15 4.91 6.81
CA ASN A 105 -11.05 4.69 7.75
C ASN A 105 -9.77 4.38 7.00
N VAL A 106 -9.17 5.42 6.41
CA VAL A 106 -7.95 5.31 5.60
C VAL A 106 -6.84 6.12 6.25
N ALA A 107 -5.66 5.52 6.37
CA ALA A 107 -4.47 6.18 6.87
C ALA A 107 -3.28 5.92 5.96
N VAL A 108 -2.27 6.78 6.03
CA VAL A 108 -1.00 6.64 5.31
C VAL A 108 0.10 6.41 6.34
N TYR A 109 0.90 5.37 6.13
CA TYR A 109 2.17 5.20 6.81
C TYR A 109 3.22 6.00 6.03
N ASP A 110 3.39 7.26 6.41
CA ASP A 110 4.18 8.24 5.65
C ASP A 110 5.68 7.89 5.62
N ALA A 111 6.26 7.45 6.72
CA ALA A 111 7.66 7.04 6.77
C ALA A 111 7.94 5.82 5.89
N SER A 112 6.95 4.95 5.68
CA SER A 112 6.95 3.88 4.67
C SER A 112 8.20 3.01 4.69
N MET A 113 8.60 2.49 3.53
CA MET A 113 9.76 1.61 3.38
C MET A 113 11.08 2.31 3.70
N SER A 114 11.15 3.63 3.63
CA SER A 114 12.33 4.38 4.04
C SER A 114 12.68 4.12 5.52
N GLU A 115 11.67 3.96 6.37
CA GLU A 115 11.85 3.60 7.78
C GLU A 115 11.87 2.08 7.98
N TRP A 116 10.86 1.39 7.44
CA TRP A 116 10.63 -0.03 7.71
C TRP A 116 11.75 -0.93 7.22
N ALA A 117 12.18 -0.76 5.97
CA ALA A 117 13.22 -1.61 5.39
C ALA A 117 14.60 -1.36 6.01
N GLY A 118 14.80 -0.19 6.61
CA GLY A 118 16.04 0.16 7.30
C GLY A 118 16.13 -0.41 8.72
N ASP A 119 15.04 -0.93 9.28
CA ASP A 119 15.01 -1.48 10.64
C ASP A 119 14.95 -3.03 10.56
N PRO A 120 16.05 -3.74 10.86
CA PRO A 120 16.07 -5.21 10.74
C PRO A 120 15.15 -5.92 11.74
N SER A 121 14.64 -5.23 12.75
CA SER A 121 13.69 -5.82 13.71
C SER A 121 12.26 -5.89 13.15
N LEU A 122 11.96 -5.18 12.07
CA LEU A 122 10.62 -5.13 11.49
C LEU A 122 10.48 -6.19 10.38
N PRO A 123 9.37 -6.96 10.39
CA PRO A 123 9.23 -8.11 9.49
C PRO A 123 8.98 -7.72 8.03
N MET A 124 9.67 -8.42 7.12
CA MET A 124 9.52 -8.27 5.67
C MET A 124 9.38 -9.62 4.98
N GLN A 125 8.76 -9.59 3.79
CA GLN A 125 8.58 -10.75 2.92
C GLN A 125 9.00 -10.39 1.49
N PHE A 126 9.40 -11.41 0.71
CA PHE A 126 9.64 -11.28 -0.73
C PHE A 126 9.16 -12.54 -1.44
N GLY A 127 8.96 -12.44 -2.75
CA GLY A 127 8.43 -13.55 -3.55
C GLY A 127 6.91 -13.52 -3.74
#